data_6ad1950687897c65a6e7834036b01faa
#
_entry.id   6ad1950687897c65a6e7834036b01faa
#
_cell.length_a   1.000
_cell.length_b   1.000
_cell.length_c   1.000
_cell.angle_alpha   90.00
_cell.angle_beta   90.00
_cell.angle_gamma   90.00
#
_symmetry.space_group_name_H-M   'P 1'
#
loop_
_entity.id
_entity.type
_entity.pdbx_description
1 polymer ?
#
loop_
_entity_poly.entity_id
_entity_poly.type
_entity_poly.pdbx_seq_one_letter_code
_entity_poly.pdbx_strand_id
1 'polypeptide(L)'
;MGAYIAIDLKSFYASVECVERGLDPLGTNLVVADESRTEKTICLAVTPSLKAYGIPGRARLFEVMQKVEEVNRAGLRRAGAFRGESFLAEELHADPGLKLSFITAPPRMAKYMEISTKIFHLYMRYVAPEDIHVYSIDEVFIDAAG
;
A
#
# COMPACT_ATOMS: atom_id res chain seq x y z
N MET A 1 6.43 -24.68 9.46
CA MET A 1 6.65 -23.47 8.69
C MET A 1 5.84 -22.33 9.27
N GLY A 2 6.46 -21.20 9.46
CA GLY A 2 5.76 -20.04 9.94
C GLY A 2 4.80 -19.48 8.90
N ALA A 3 3.95 -18.58 9.32
CA ALA A 3 3.07 -17.88 8.42
C ALA A 3 3.92 -17.06 7.44
N TYR A 4 3.62 -17.16 6.17
CA TYR A 4 4.22 -16.26 5.22
C TYR A 4 3.52 -14.93 5.29
N ILE A 5 4.26 -13.92 5.63
CA ILE A 5 3.77 -12.57 5.44
C ILE A 5 4.10 -12.25 3.99
N ALA A 6 3.13 -12.36 3.12
CA ALA A 6 3.33 -12.08 1.70
C ALA A 6 3.42 -10.58 1.48
N ILE A 7 4.37 -9.96 2.15
CA ILE A 7 4.63 -8.53 1.99
C ILE A 7 5.76 -8.41 0.98
N ASP A 8 5.44 -8.04 -0.24
CA ASP A 8 6.46 -7.69 -1.20
C ASP A 8 7.00 -6.28 -0.87
N LEU A 9 8.11 -5.93 -1.48
CA LEU A 9 8.76 -4.65 -1.22
C LEU A 9 7.84 -3.46 -1.51
N LYS A 10 6.98 -3.59 -2.50
CA LYS A 10 6.08 -2.52 -2.90
C LYS A 10 5.01 -2.25 -1.86
N SER A 11 4.41 -3.31 -1.30
CA SER A 11 3.45 -3.17 -0.21
C SER A 11 4.13 -2.62 1.03
N PHE A 12 5.41 -2.94 1.22
CA PHE A 12 6.17 -2.39 2.33
C PHE A 12 6.27 -0.86 2.27
N TYR A 13 6.56 -0.29 1.10
CA TYR A 13 6.64 1.17 0.98
C TYR A 13 5.31 1.83 1.35
N ALA A 14 4.22 1.29 0.87
CA ALA A 14 2.90 1.81 1.21
C ALA A 14 2.60 1.66 2.71
N SER A 15 3.01 0.56 3.32
CA SER A 15 2.83 0.33 4.74
C SER A 15 3.60 1.36 5.57
N VAL A 16 4.83 1.66 5.19
CA VAL A 16 5.63 2.69 5.87
C VAL A 16 4.92 4.04 5.83
N GLU A 17 4.41 4.41 4.65
CA GLU A 17 3.73 5.70 4.51
C GLU A 17 2.45 5.77 5.33
N CYS A 18 1.70 4.67 5.44
CA CYS A 18 0.52 4.61 6.29
C CYS A 18 0.88 4.77 7.76
N VAL A 19 1.85 4.00 8.23
CA VAL A 19 2.27 4.04 9.65
C VAL A 19 2.79 5.42 10.02
N GLU A 20 3.56 6.06 9.16
CA GLU A 20 4.06 7.41 9.38
C GLU A 20 2.93 8.44 9.56
N ARG A 21 1.78 8.17 8.96
CA ARG A 21 0.61 9.04 9.05
C ARG A 21 -0.36 8.62 10.15
N GLY A 22 -0.02 7.59 10.92
CA GLY A 22 -0.90 7.05 11.95
C GLY A 22 -2.09 6.29 11.39
N LEU A 23 -1.95 5.71 10.20
CA LEU A 23 -3.02 5.00 9.50
C LEU A 23 -2.72 3.51 9.42
N ASP A 24 -3.79 2.70 9.37
CA ASP A 24 -3.68 1.25 9.26
C ASP A 24 -3.36 0.86 7.80
N PRO A 25 -2.21 0.22 7.54
CA PRO A 25 -1.85 -0.19 6.18
C PRO A 25 -2.84 -1.14 5.52
N LEU A 26 -3.59 -1.90 6.31
CA LEU A 26 -4.55 -2.87 5.78
C LEU A 26 -5.90 -2.24 5.46
N GLY A 27 -6.20 -1.09 6.02
CA GLY A 27 -7.50 -0.44 5.85
C GLY A 27 -7.46 0.92 5.17
N THR A 28 -6.29 1.36 4.71
CA THR A 28 -6.14 2.68 4.11
C THR A 28 -5.82 2.58 2.63
N ASN A 29 -6.49 3.37 1.81
CA ASN A 29 -6.21 3.44 0.38
C ASN A 29 -5.08 4.44 0.13
N LEU A 30 -3.92 3.93 -0.27
CA LEU A 30 -2.74 4.76 -0.49
C LEU A 30 -1.87 4.17 -1.59
N VAL A 31 -1.30 5.03 -2.42
CA VAL A 31 -0.29 4.65 -3.40
C VAL A 31 0.98 5.45 -3.14
N VAL A 32 2.13 4.86 -3.46
CA VAL A 32 3.41 5.56 -3.44
C VAL A 32 3.79 5.85 -4.89
N ALA A 33 3.74 7.11 -5.27
CA ALA A 33 4.01 7.53 -6.64
C ALA A 33 4.48 8.97 -6.67
N ASP A 34 5.33 9.29 -7.64
CA ASP A 34 5.83 10.65 -7.82
C ASP A 34 4.94 11.40 -8.82
N GLU A 35 3.89 12.04 -8.31
CA GLU A 35 2.96 12.79 -9.15
C GLU A 35 3.57 14.07 -9.72
N SER A 36 4.75 14.51 -9.25
CA SER A 36 5.44 15.65 -9.82
C SER A 36 5.97 15.37 -11.24
N ARG A 37 6.11 14.10 -11.60
CA ARG A 37 6.55 13.72 -12.93
C ARG A 37 5.41 13.79 -13.95
N THR A 38 4.49 12.85 -13.90
CA THR A 38 3.27 12.83 -14.72
C THR A 38 2.33 11.78 -14.16
N GLU A 39 1.07 11.79 -14.64
CA GLU A 39 0.11 10.72 -14.33
C GLU A 39 0.53 9.36 -14.89
N LYS A 40 1.47 9.35 -15.84
CA LYS A 40 1.97 8.11 -16.45
C LYS A 40 3.04 7.44 -15.60
N THR A 41 3.43 8.05 -14.47
CA THR A 41 4.39 7.44 -13.56
C THR A 41 3.86 6.12 -13.00
N ILE A 42 4.75 5.16 -12.80
CA ILE A 42 4.39 3.88 -12.22
C ILE A 42 4.31 4.01 -10.71
N CYS A 43 3.25 3.47 -10.11
CA CYS A 43 3.15 3.40 -8.66
C CYS A 43 4.16 2.38 -8.15
N LEU A 44 4.97 2.80 -7.18
CA LEU A 44 5.95 1.92 -6.56
C LEU A 44 5.31 1.01 -5.53
N ALA A 45 4.16 1.39 -4.99
CA ALA A 45 3.42 0.60 -4.04
C ALA A 45 1.94 0.99 -4.06
N VAL A 46 1.09 0.00 -3.78
CA VAL A 46 -0.36 0.18 -3.67
C VAL A 46 -0.81 -0.63 -2.46
N THR A 47 -1.61 -0.04 -1.57
CA THR A 47 -2.08 -0.74 -0.38
C THR A 47 -3.04 -1.88 -0.72
N PRO A 48 -3.12 -2.92 0.14
CA PRO A 48 -4.02 -4.05 -0.11
C PRO A 48 -5.48 -3.67 -0.29
N SER A 49 -5.99 -2.71 0.48
CA SER A 49 -7.38 -2.27 0.37
C SER A 49 -7.67 -1.66 -1.00
N LEU A 50 -6.71 -0.94 -1.57
CA LEU A 50 -6.87 -0.36 -2.89
C LEU A 50 -6.71 -1.42 -3.99
N LYS A 51 -5.79 -2.37 -3.82
CA LYS A 51 -5.64 -3.50 -4.75
C LYS A 51 -6.91 -4.34 -4.85
N ALA A 52 -7.72 -4.38 -3.80
CA ALA A 52 -8.97 -5.13 -3.78
C ALA A 52 -9.97 -4.67 -4.83
N TYR A 53 -9.81 -3.47 -5.36
CA TYR A 53 -10.64 -2.97 -6.47
C TYR A 53 -10.16 -3.45 -7.84
N GLY A 54 -9.15 -4.29 -7.89
CA GLY A 54 -8.61 -4.81 -9.14
C GLY A 54 -7.45 -4.00 -9.70
N ILE A 55 -6.84 -3.17 -8.88
CA ILE A 55 -5.69 -2.35 -9.28
C ILE A 55 -4.41 -3.18 -9.16
N PRO A 56 -3.63 -3.36 -10.24
CA PRO A 56 -2.38 -4.10 -10.16
C PRO A 56 -1.32 -3.34 -9.34
N GLY A 57 -0.39 -4.08 -8.75
CA GLY A 57 0.64 -3.50 -7.89
C GLY A 57 1.63 -2.58 -8.60
N ARG A 58 1.72 -2.67 -9.92
CA ARG A 58 2.57 -1.80 -10.75
C ARG A 58 1.76 -0.95 -11.73
N ALA A 59 0.56 -0.60 -11.35
CA ALA A 59 -0.27 0.26 -12.16
C ALA A 59 0.37 1.63 -12.32
N ARG A 60 0.12 2.29 -13.44
CA ARG A 60 0.45 3.69 -13.59
C ARG A 60 -0.56 4.53 -12.82
N LEU A 61 -0.14 5.69 -12.37
CA LEU A 61 -1.02 6.54 -11.54
C LEU A 61 -2.35 6.84 -12.25
N PHE A 62 -2.32 7.12 -13.56
CA PHE A 62 -3.57 7.39 -14.28
C PHE A 62 -4.51 6.17 -14.30
N GLU A 63 -3.96 4.95 -14.29
CA GLU A 63 -4.78 3.74 -14.23
C GLU A 63 -5.50 3.61 -12.89
N VAL A 64 -4.81 3.98 -11.81
CA VAL A 64 -5.41 4.04 -10.47
C VAL A 64 -6.55 5.07 -10.47
N MET A 65 -6.30 6.24 -11.00
CA MET A 65 -7.29 7.31 -11.08
C MET A 65 -8.51 6.90 -11.90
N GLN A 66 -8.31 6.24 -13.03
CA GLN A 66 -9.40 5.72 -13.86
C GLN A 66 -10.23 4.69 -13.14
N LYS A 67 -9.58 3.77 -12.43
CA LYS A 67 -10.29 2.72 -11.69
C LYS A 67 -11.12 3.32 -10.55
N VAL A 68 -10.56 4.27 -9.84
CA VAL A 68 -11.26 4.98 -8.76
C VAL A 68 -12.47 5.72 -9.34
N GLU A 69 -12.32 6.38 -10.46
CA GLU A 69 -13.42 7.07 -11.13
C GLU A 69 -14.53 6.10 -11.56
N GLU A 70 -14.15 4.94 -12.10
CA GLU A 70 -15.07 3.89 -12.50
C GLU A 70 -15.88 3.38 -11.30
N VAL A 71 -15.19 3.08 -10.19
CA VAL A 71 -15.82 2.63 -8.95
C VAL A 71 -16.79 3.69 -8.44
N ASN A 72 -16.40 4.95 -8.48
CA ASN A 72 -17.23 6.06 -8.01
C ASN A 72 -18.44 6.27 -8.89
N ARG A 73 -18.34 6.10 -10.20
CA ARG A 73 -19.50 6.17 -11.08
C ARG A 73 -20.54 5.10 -10.74
N ALA A 74 -20.10 3.88 -10.51
CA ALA A 74 -20.98 2.79 -10.11
C ALA A 74 -21.60 3.05 -8.74
N GLY A 75 -20.83 3.59 -7.81
CA GLY A 75 -21.31 3.97 -6.48
C GLY A 75 -22.32 5.09 -6.52
N LEU A 76 -22.12 6.08 -7.39
CA LEU A 76 -23.02 7.20 -7.54
C LEU A 76 -24.40 6.74 -8.06
N ARG A 77 -24.42 5.79 -8.98
CA ARG A 77 -25.70 5.23 -9.47
C ARG A 77 -26.50 4.57 -8.36
N ARG A 78 -25.83 3.92 -7.42
CA ARG A 78 -26.50 3.24 -6.29
C ARG A 78 -26.90 4.20 -5.19
N ALA A 79 -26.06 5.18 -4.88
CA ALA A 79 -26.28 6.12 -3.77
C ALA A 79 -27.08 7.35 -4.17
N GLY A 80 -27.13 7.67 -5.46
CA GLY A 80 -27.79 8.86 -5.95
C GLY A 80 -26.96 10.13 -5.86
N ALA A 81 -26.21 10.28 -4.78
CA ALA A 81 -25.30 11.40 -4.58
C ALA A 81 -24.29 11.04 -3.50
N PHE A 82 -23.10 11.61 -3.57
CA PHE A 82 -22.11 11.50 -2.51
C PHE A 82 -22.16 12.74 -1.62
N ARG A 83 -22.02 12.53 -0.30
CA ARG A 83 -21.95 13.63 0.67
C ARG A 83 -20.55 13.89 1.18
N GLY A 84 -19.56 13.11 0.74
CA GLY A 84 -18.19 13.25 1.12
C GLY A 84 -17.33 12.17 0.48
N GLU A 85 -16.10 12.04 0.94
CA GLU A 85 -15.18 11.04 0.46
C GLU A 85 -14.37 10.46 1.61
N SER A 86 -13.78 9.28 1.42
CA SER A 86 -12.91 8.68 2.40
C SER A 86 -11.85 7.83 1.71
N PHE A 87 -10.66 7.76 2.31
CA PHE A 87 -9.61 6.83 1.91
C PHE A 87 -9.50 5.64 2.88
N LEU A 88 -10.46 5.52 3.82
CA LEU A 88 -10.49 4.43 4.80
C LEU A 88 -11.50 3.38 4.37
N ALA A 89 -11.04 2.14 4.18
CA ALA A 89 -11.90 1.05 3.72
C ALA A 89 -13.08 0.82 4.66
N GLU A 90 -12.86 0.92 5.97
CA GLU A 90 -13.91 0.74 6.97
C GLU A 90 -15.04 1.73 6.78
N GLU A 91 -14.70 3.00 6.60
CA GLU A 91 -15.70 4.05 6.37
C GLU A 91 -16.45 3.85 5.07
N LEU A 92 -15.73 3.47 4.01
CA LEU A 92 -16.35 3.25 2.70
C LEU A 92 -17.31 2.07 2.70
N HIS A 93 -16.98 1.01 3.45
CA HIS A 93 -17.88 -0.14 3.58
C HIS A 93 -19.11 0.16 4.42
N ALA A 94 -18.96 1.02 5.43
CA ALA A 94 -20.06 1.37 6.33
C ALA A 94 -21.00 2.39 5.73
N ASP A 95 -20.54 3.21 4.77
CA ASP A 95 -21.31 4.36 4.27
C ASP A 95 -21.23 4.46 2.75
N PRO A 96 -22.26 3.98 2.03
CA PRO A 96 -22.27 4.07 0.56
C PRO A 96 -22.42 5.51 0.04
N GLY A 97 -22.71 6.47 0.91
CA GLY A 97 -22.72 7.88 0.55
C GLY A 97 -21.35 8.53 0.48
N LEU A 98 -20.29 7.76 0.75
CA LEU A 98 -18.93 8.25 0.65
C LEU A 98 -18.29 7.78 -0.66
N LYS A 99 -17.62 8.71 -1.32
CA LYS A 99 -16.85 8.47 -2.52
C LYS A 99 -15.50 7.86 -2.19
N LEU A 100 -15.06 6.90 -3.01
CA LEU A 100 -13.74 6.31 -2.88
C LEU A 100 -12.66 7.36 -3.18
N SER A 101 -11.70 7.50 -2.28
CA SER A 101 -10.51 8.31 -2.52
C SER A 101 -9.26 7.56 -2.05
N PHE A 102 -8.10 8.10 -2.35
CA PHE A 102 -6.84 7.52 -1.94
C PHE A 102 -5.78 8.61 -1.74
N ILE A 103 -4.77 8.29 -0.96
CA ILE A 103 -3.64 9.18 -0.70
C ILE A 103 -2.54 8.87 -1.71
N THR A 104 -1.94 9.88 -2.31
CA THR A 104 -0.75 9.72 -3.13
C THR A 104 0.44 10.23 -2.33
N ALA A 105 1.33 9.31 -1.92
CA ALA A 105 2.51 9.63 -1.14
C ALA A 105 3.73 9.67 -2.05
N PRO A 106 4.55 10.72 -2.00
CA PRO A 106 5.78 10.76 -2.77
C PRO A 106 6.78 9.72 -2.25
N PRO A 107 7.58 9.10 -3.12
CA PRO A 107 8.53 8.08 -2.69
C PRO A 107 9.62 8.66 -1.80
N ARG A 108 9.98 7.92 -0.75
CA ARG A 108 11.05 8.29 0.19
C ARG A 108 11.98 7.10 0.38
N MET A 109 12.74 6.78 -0.66
CA MET A 109 13.55 5.57 -0.70
C MET A 109 14.55 5.46 0.45
N ALA A 110 15.17 6.57 0.85
CA ALA A 110 16.12 6.55 1.97
C ALA A 110 15.45 6.13 3.28
N LYS A 111 14.22 6.60 3.50
CA LYS A 111 13.45 6.22 4.68
C LYS A 111 13.06 4.75 4.67
N TYR A 112 12.66 4.24 3.51
CA TYR A 112 12.29 2.84 3.38
C TYR A 112 13.48 1.93 3.64
N MET A 113 14.65 2.31 3.13
CA MET A 113 15.88 1.57 3.37
C MET A 113 16.29 1.61 4.84
N GLU A 114 16.15 2.75 5.49
CA GLU A 114 16.44 2.90 6.91
C GLU A 114 15.56 1.98 7.76
N ILE A 115 14.26 1.98 7.51
CA ILE A 115 13.32 1.14 8.25
C ILE A 115 13.58 -0.33 7.97
N SER A 116 13.83 -0.68 6.72
CA SER A 116 14.15 -2.04 6.33
C SER A 116 15.41 -2.55 7.03
N THR A 117 16.42 -1.70 7.13
CA THR A 117 17.66 -2.03 7.83
C THR A 117 17.42 -2.29 9.31
N LYS A 118 16.60 -1.46 9.96
CA LYS A 118 16.23 -1.67 11.36
C LYS A 118 15.53 -3.00 11.57
N ILE A 119 14.63 -3.36 10.68
CA ILE A 119 13.91 -4.64 10.75
C ILE A 119 14.90 -5.79 10.56
N PHE A 120 15.81 -5.69 9.60
CA PHE A 120 16.83 -6.69 9.37
C PHE A 120 17.69 -6.89 10.63
N HIS A 121 18.14 -5.83 11.27
CA HIS A 121 18.93 -5.92 12.49
C HIS A 121 18.14 -6.56 13.64
N LEU A 122 16.86 -6.27 13.73
CA LEU A 122 16.01 -6.91 14.72
C LEU A 122 15.95 -8.42 14.50
N TYR A 123 15.88 -8.84 13.25
CA TYR A 123 15.89 -10.25 12.91
C TYR A 123 17.19 -10.93 13.30
N MET A 124 18.31 -10.28 13.10
CA MET A 124 19.60 -10.82 13.45
C MET A 124 19.74 -11.17 14.93
N ARG A 125 18.88 -10.60 15.77
CA ARG A 125 18.86 -10.90 17.20
C ARG A 125 18.11 -12.19 17.54
N TYR A 126 17.18 -12.60 16.68
CA TYR A 126 16.29 -13.72 16.98
C TYR A 126 16.49 -14.93 16.08
N VAL A 127 17.23 -14.76 15.00
CA VAL A 127 17.47 -15.82 14.01
C VAL A 127 18.97 -15.99 13.82
N ALA A 128 19.43 -17.24 13.76
CA ALA A 128 20.85 -17.50 13.50
C ALA A 128 21.23 -16.93 12.12
N PRO A 129 22.38 -16.25 12.01
CA PRO A 129 22.76 -15.62 10.73
C PRO A 129 22.81 -16.57 9.55
N GLU A 130 23.15 -17.83 9.75
CA GLU A 130 23.19 -18.83 8.68
C GLU A 130 21.82 -19.20 8.14
N ASP A 131 20.76 -18.85 8.85
CA ASP A 131 19.39 -19.11 8.40
C ASP A 131 18.80 -17.95 7.61
N ILE A 132 19.55 -16.88 7.46
CA ILE A 132 19.09 -15.68 6.78
C ILE A 132 19.69 -15.64 5.37
N HIS A 133 18.83 -15.76 4.38
CA HIS A 133 19.22 -15.60 2.99
C HIS A 133 18.80 -14.21 2.52
N VAL A 134 19.77 -13.33 2.37
CA VAL A 134 19.50 -11.94 2.00
C VAL A 134 19.82 -11.75 0.53
N TYR A 135 18.82 -11.98 -0.32
CA TYR A 135 18.91 -11.66 -1.74
C TYR A 135 18.35 -10.28 -2.03
N SER A 136 17.29 -9.92 -1.30
CA SER A 136 16.66 -8.62 -1.41
C SER A 136 15.94 -8.32 -0.09
N ILE A 137 15.47 -7.09 0.05
CA ILE A 137 14.72 -6.67 1.22
C ILE A 137 13.40 -7.44 1.32
N ASP A 138 12.77 -7.74 0.18
CA ASP A 138 11.54 -8.53 0.12
C ASP A 138 11.74 -9.90 0.74
N GLU A 139 12.84 -10.55 0.39
CA GLU A 139 13.13 -11.91 0.84
C GLU A 139 13.42 -11.93 2.33
N VAL A 140 14.04 -10.88 2.86
CA VAL A 140 14.26 -10.75 4.31
C VAL A 140 12.93 -10.72 5.03
N PHE A 141 11.94 -9.99 4.52
CA PHE A 141 10.62 -9.91 5.12
C PHE A 141 9.88 -11.25 5.06
N ILE A 142 10.04 -11.99 3.98
CA ILE A 142 9.40 -13.30 3.81
C ILE A 142 10.03 -14.31 4.79
N ASP A 143 11.34 -14.35 4.86
CA ASP A 143 12.05 -15.26 5.75
C ASP A 143 11.78 -14.93 7.21
N ALA A 144 11.52 -13.71 7.47
CA ALA A 144 11.22 -13.20 8.79
C ALA A 144 9.98 -13.84 9.42
N ALA A 145 9.02 -14.18 8.58
CA ALA A 145 7.78 -14.81 9.03
C ALA A 145 7.95 -16.29 9.36
N GLY A 146 9.02 -16.86 8.84
CA GLY A 146 9.37 -18.24 9.12
C GLY A 146 10.19 -18.36 10.37
#